data_79d8c95640edf0894009db0c3d946960
#
_entry.id   79d8c95640edf0894009db0c3d946960
#
_cell.length_a   1.000
_cell.length_b   1.000
_cell.length_c   1.000
_cell.angle_alpha   90.00
_cell.angle_beta   90.00
_cell.angle_gamma   90.00
#
_symmetry.space_group_name_H-M   'P 1'
#
loop_
_entity.id
_entity.type
_entity.pdbx_description
1 polymer ?
#
loop_
_entity_poly.entity_id
_entity_poly.type
_entity_poly.pdbx_seq_one_letter_code
_entity_poly.pdbx_strand_id
1 'polypeptide(L)'
;MKKTIFLSLMVIVSLFIITGCSNKENYITDYEHLYDTAVQYIIDNDTNPEKNNDRYKMFIDYDGFGITEDDNYRYAYMWIAEESYYVVDNKIISGSGSSMPYKFTFELNDNKVVKYEIPKDGNEYASSIKEMYPDDIENKVINYQWKDDGLIKEVKNYYSDLKDKNIYYYTRDEYIKLDK
;
A
#
# COMPACT_ATOMS: atom_id res chain seq x y z
N MET A 1 82.63 2.08 19.21
CA MET A 1 81.24 2.50 19.47
C MET A 1 80.63 2.90 18.13
N LYS A 2 79.78 2.02 17.52
CA LYS A 2 79.10 2.29 16.25
C LYS A 2 77.63 2.56 16.58
N LYS A 3 77.13 3.78 16.31
CA LYS A 3 75.75 4.16 16.46
C LYS A 3 75.02 3.72 15.20
N THR A 4 74.11 2.78 15.32
CA THR A 4 73.19 2.34 14.26
C THR A 4 72.00 3.29 14.27
N ILE A 5 71.82 4.03 13.18
CA ILE A 5 70.68 4.90 12.95
C ILE A 5 69.57 4.01 12.34
N PHE A 6 68.48 3.80 13.09
CA PHE A 6 67.31 3.13 12.60
C PHE A 6 66.45 4.16 11.83
N LEU A 7 66.41 4.01 10.51
CA LEU A 7 65.57 4.82 9.66
C LEU A 7 64.14 4.19 9.65
N SER A 8 63.21 4.77 10.41
CA SER A 8 61.82 4.36 10.43
C SER A 8 61.13 4.87 9.17
N LEU A 9 60.86 3.97 8.25
CA LEU A 9 60.08 4.24 7.04
C LEU A 9 58.59 4.28 7.42
N MET A 10 58.08 5.49 7.58
CA MET A 10 56.65 5.71 7.85
C MET A 10 55.87 5.53 6.53
N VAL A 11 55.29 4.34 6.33
CA VAL A 11 54.37 4.08 5.22
C VAL A 11 53.05 4.73 5.58
N ILE A 12 52.77 5.87 4.99
CA ILE A 12 51.44 6.50 5.02
C ILE A 12 50.52 5.70 4.09
N VAL A 13 49.78 4.76 4.67
CA VAL A 13 48.66 4.15 3.98
C VAL A 13 47.52 5.17 3.99
N SER A 14 47.38 5.89 2.88
CA SER A 14 46.19 6.71 2.63
C SER A 14 44.98 5.78 2.42
N LEU A 15 44.23 5.59 3.50
CA LEU A 15 42.92 4.97 3.44
C LEU A 15 42.00 5.92 2.63
N PHE A 16 41.80 5.64 1.36
CA PHE A 16 40.67 6.18 0.64
C PHE A 16 39.40 5.56 1.23
N ILE A 17 38.77 6.25 2.17
CA ILE A 17 37.40 5.97 2.57
C ILE A 17 36.54 6.39 1.38
N ILE A 18 36.19 5.44 0.53
CA ILE A 18 35.13 5.60 -0.44
C ILE A 18 33.84 5.62 0.40
N THR A 19 33.43 6.81 0.81
CA THR A 19 32.06 7.04 1.28
C THR A 19 31.13 6.89 0.07
N GLY A 20 30.85 5.65 -0.30
CA GLY A 20 29.67 5.36 -1.09
C GLY A 20 28.49 5.84 -0.28
N CYS A 21 27.84 6.93 -0.71
CA CYS A 21 26.50 7.26 -0.27
C CYS A 21 25.57 6.15 -0.79
N SER A 22 25.53 5.05 -0.09
CA SER A 22 24.40 4.16 -0.10
C SER A 22 23.31 4.95 0.61
N ASN A 23 22.36 5.50 -0.13
CA ASN A 23 21.08 5.90 0.42
C ASN A 23 20.44 4.62 0.98
N LYS A 24 20.79 4.26 2.20
CA LYS A 24 20.02 3.29 2.97
C LYS A 24 18.73 3.99 3.33
N GLU A 25 17.67 3.67 2.59
CA GLU A 25 16.34 4.03 3.03
C GLU A 25 16.14 3.47 4.44
N ASN A 26 15.80 4.35 5.36
CA ASN A 26 15.57 3.96 6.75
C ASN A 26 14.17 3.37 6.84
N TYR A 27 14.07 2.05 6.97
CA TYR A 27 12.82 1.37 7.28
C TYR A 27 12.48 1.55 8.76
N ILE A 28 11.26 1.96 9.02
CA ILE A 28 10.78 2.26 10.35
C ILE A 28 9.71 1.21 10.70
N THR A 29 9.94 0.45 11.76
CA THR A 29 9.06 -0.66 12.17
C THR A 29 7.94 -0.23 13.12
N ASP A 30 8.04 0.95 13.72
CA ASP A 30 7.09 1.39 14.78
C ASP A 30 5.86 2.16 14.25
N TYR A 31 5.70 2.26 12.93
CA TYR A 31 4.64 3.06 12.31
C TYR A 31 3.61 2.24 11.53
N GLU A 32 3.35 1.00 11.92
CA GLU A 32 2.31 0.17 11.28
C GLU A 32 0.94 0.86 11.27
N HIS A 33 0.65 1.70 12.29
CA HIS A 33 -0.57 2.51 12.34
C HIS A 33 -0.74 3.48 11.14
N LEU A 34 0.32 3.77 10.37
CA LEU A 34 0.22 4.57 9.14
C LEU A 34 -0.56 3.85 8.04
N TYR A 35 -0.50 2.52 8.01
CA TYR A 35 -1.33 1.76 7.08
C TYR A 35 -2.82 1.93 7.40
N ASP A 36 -3.20 1.87 8.69
CA ASP A 36 -4.57 2.11 9.11
C ASP A 36 -5.02 3.54 8.80
N THR A 37 -4.11 4.53 8.97
CA THR A 37 -4.37 5.92 8.61
C THR A 37 -4.58 6.09 7.10
N ALA A 38 -3.81 5.38 6.28
CA ALA A 38 -3.97 5.37 4.83
C ALA A 38 -5.32 4.77 4.42
N VAL A 39 -5.69 3.63 5.01
CA VAL A 39 -7.00 2.99 4.79
C VAL A 39 -8.15 3.92 5.18
N GLN A 40 -8.06 4.56 6.34
CA GLN A 40 -9.09 5.51 6.77
C GLN A 40 -9.20 6.70 5.82
N TYR A 41 -8.07 7.19 5.29
CA TYR A 41 -8.07 8.24 4.27
C TYR A 41 -8.82 7.82 3.00
N ILE A 42 -8.65 6.58 2.52
CA ILE A 42 -9.41 6.07 1.36
C ILE A 42 -10.92 6.05 1.66
N ILE A 43 -11.30 5.55 2.84
CA ILE A 43 -12.71 5.50 3.26
C ILE A 43 -13.33 6.90 3.34
N ASP A 44 -12.64 7.86 3.94
CA ASP A 44 -13.13 9.23 4.12
C ASP A 44 -13.28 9.97 2.79
N ASN A 45 -12.45 9.64 1.80
CA ASN A 45 -12.46 10.24 0.47
C ASN A 45 -13.19 9.39 -0.58
N ASP A 46 -13.94 8.39 -0.16
CA ASP A 46 -14.77 7.58 -1.05
C ASP A 46 -15.76 8.46 -1.85
N THR A 47 -15.72 8.32 -3.16
CA THR A 47 -16.56 9.08 -4.11
C THR A 47 -17.63 8.21 -4.78
N ASN A 48 -17.81 6.96 -4.30
CA ASN A 48 -18.81 6.06 -4.86
C ASN A 48 -20.22 6.68 -4.78
N PRO A 49 -20.98 6.73 -5.87
CA PRO A 49 -22.33 7.30 -5.87
C PRO A 49 -23.30 6.55 -4.96
N GLU A 50 -23.07 5.27 -4.71
CA GLU A 50 -23.90 4.43 -3.82
C GLU A 50 -23.64 4.67 -2.32
N LYS A 51 -22.64 5.46 -1.97
CA LYS A 51 -22.28 5.80 -0.57
C LYS A 51 -23.44 6.42 0.23
N ASN A 52 -24.45 7.00 -0.44
CA ASN A 52 -25.67 7.51 0.19
C ASN A 52 -26.73 6.42 0.45
N ASN A 53 -26.50 5.18 0.04
CA ASN A 53 -27.36 4.06 0.40
C ASN A 53 -27.14 3.71 1.87
N ASP A 54 -28.18 3.62 2.69
CA ASP A 54 -28.12 3.33 4.13
C ASP A 54 -27.43 2.00 4.45
N ARG A 55 -27.32 1.11 3.46
CA ARG A 55 -26.69 -0.21 3.56
C ARG A 55 -25.39 -0.29 2.74
N TYR A 56 -24.84 0.85 2.33
CA TYR A 56 -23.53 0.87 1.68
C TYR A 56 -22.40 0.59 2.67
N LYS A 57 -21.43 -0.20 2.23
CA LYS A 57 -20.19 -0.42 2.97
C LYS A 57 -19.05 -0.69 1.98
N MET A 58 -17.95 0.01 2.18
CA MET A 58 -16.67 -0.31 1.58
C MET A 58 -15.90 -1.25 2.51
N PHE A 59 -15.37 -2.30 1.96
CA PHE A 59 -14.47 -3.25 2.63
C PHE A 59 -13.10 -3.08 2.03
N ILE A 60 -12.11 -2.99 2.88
CA ILE A 60 -10.71 -2.79 2.48
C ILE A 60 -9.87 -3.81 3.23
N ASP A 61 -8.99 -4.45 2.48
CA ASP A 61 -7.91 -5.26 3.01
C ASP A 61 -6.59 -4.82 2.40
N TYR A 62 -5.46 -5.00 3.09
CA TYR A 62 -4.19 -4.49 2.64
C TYR A 62 -3.00 -5.32 3.09
N ASP A 63 -1.92 -5.26 2.29
CA ASP A 63 -0.60 -5.74 2.66
C ASP A 63 0.43 -4.59 2.63
N GLY A 64 1.14 -4.40 3.74
CA GLY A 64 2.20 -3.40 3.86
C GLY A 64 3.54 -3.93 3.31
N PHE A 65 4.23 -3.12 2.51
CA PHE A 65 5.55 -3.46 1.95
C PHE A 65 6.71 -2.78 2.68
N GLY A 66 6.43 -1.71 3.40
CA GLY A 66 7.42 -0.97 4.18
C GLY A 66 7.07 0.51 4.33
N ILE A 67 7.80 1.17 5.22
CA ILE A 67 7.69 2.60 5.50
C ILE A 67 9.08 3.20 5.44
N THR A 68 9.24 4.30 4.72
CA THR A 68 10.47 5.09 4.65
C THR A 68 10.23 6.52 5.10
N GLU A 69 11.30 7.24 5.41
CA GLU A 69 11.24 8.63 5.85
C GLU A 69 12.40 9.42 5.25
N ASP A 70 12.14 10.64 4.83
CA ASP A 70 13.15 11.64 4.54
C ASP A 70 13.01 12.85 5.48
N ASP A 71 13.73 13.94 5.22
CA ASP A 71 13.72 15.14 6.07
C ASP A 71 12.35 15.85 6.12
N ASN A 72 11.43 15.55 5.21
CA ASN A 72 10.17 16.26 5.03
C ASN A 72 8.93 15.40 5.24
N TYR A 73 8.99 14.12 4.86
CA TYR A 73 7.83 13.24 4.78
C TYR A 73 8.13 11.81 5.19
N ARG A 74 7.05 11.10 5.58
CA ARG A 74 7.03 9.63 5.63
C ARG A 74 6.28 9.08 4.44
N TYR A 75 6.69 7.88 4.02
CA TYR A 75 6.08 7.19 2.88
C TYR A 75 5.70 5.79 3.31
N ALA A 76 4.42 5.44 3.16
CA ALA A 76 3.96 4.07 3.32
C ALA A 76 3.69 3.45 1.96
N TYR A 77 4.21 2.25 1.75
CA TYR A 77 4.06 1.45 0.54
C TYR A 77 3.20 0.24 0.85
N MET A 78 2.11 0.08 0.13
CA MET A 78 1.14 -0.97 0.44
C MET A 78 0.38 -1.39 -0.80
N TRP A 79 -0.14 -2.60 -0.79
CA TRP A 79 -1.19 -3.04 -1.71
C TRP A 79 -2.53 -2.88 -1.01
N ILE A 80 -3.49 -2.30 -1.69
CA ILE A 80 -4.85 -2.17 -1.18
C ILE A 80 -5.78 -2.91 -2.13
N ALA A 81 -6.63 -3.76 -1.57
CA ALA A 81 -7.80 -4.30 -2.22
C ALA A 81 -9.04 -3.70 -1.58
N GLU A 82 -9.86 -3.04 -2.36
CA GLU A 82 -11.10 -2.43 -1.92
C GLU A 82 -12.27 -2.95 -2.75
N GLU A 83 -13.37 -3.26 -2.10
CA GLU A 83 -14.63 -3.59 -2.76
C GLU A 83 -15.80 -2.92 -2.01
N SER A 84 -16.69 -2.29 -2.73
CA SER A 84 -17.90 -1.72 -2.16
C SER A 84 -19.11 -2.63 -2.37
N TYR A 85 -20.01 -2.63 -1.38
CA TYR A 85 -21.25 -3.39 -1.43
C TYR A 85 -22.39 -2.54 -0.90
N TYR A 86 -23.58 -2.80 -1.39
CA TYR A 86 -24.82 -2.16 -0.96
C TYR A 86 -26.01 -3.11 -1.12
N VAL A 87 -27.16 -2.72 -0.62
CA VAL A 87 -28.35 -3.59 -0.64
C VAL A 87 -29.43 -3.00 -1.53
N VAL A 88 -29.92 -3.83 -2.46
CA VAL A 88 -31.11 -3.54 -3.30
C VAL A 88 -31.99 -4.78 -3.27
N ASP A 89 -33.30 -4.60 -3.04
CA ASP A 89 -34.31 -5.69 -3.02
C ASP A 89 -33.91 -6.88 -2.13
N ASN A 90 -33.32 -6.59 -0.96
CA ASN A 90 -32.78 -7.58 -0.03
C ASN A 90 -31.65 -8.47 -0.58
N LYS A 91 -30.94 -8.01 -1.61
CA LYS A 91 -29.76 -8.67 -2.18
C LYS A 91 -28.51 -7.84 -1.93
N ILE A 92 -27.39 -8.51 -1.68
CA ILE A 92 -26.06 -7.87 -1.59
C ILE A 92 -25.58 -7.63 -3.01
N ILE A 93 -25.35 -6.38 -3.36
CA ILE A 93 -24.88 -5.97 -4.69
C ILE A 93 -23.41 -5.58 -4.59
N SER A 94 -22.57 -6.19 -5.41
CA SER A 94 -21.20 -5.77 -5.61
C SER A 94 -21.20 -4.47 -6.43
N GLY A 95 -20.56 -3.46 -5.87
CA GLY A 95 -20.35 -2.16 -6.51
C GLY A 95 -19.02 -2.08 -7.24
N SER A 96 -18.28 -1.01 -7.00
CA SER A 96 -16.93 -0.85 -7.53
C SER A 96 -15.90 -1.56 -6.65
N GLY A 97 -14.79 -1.95 -7.25
CA GLY A 97 -13.65 -2.47 -6.53
C GLY A 97 -12.36 -2.24 -7.28
N SER A 98 -11.26 -2.20 -6.55
CA SER A 98 -9.90 -2.13 -7.09
C SER A 98 -8.94 -2.99 -6.27
N SER A 99 -7.85 -3.40 -6.89
CA SER A 99 -6.76 -4.09 -6.20
C SER A 99 -5.44 -3.66 -6.85
N MET A 100 -4.70 -2.79 -6.16
CA MET A 100 -3.50 -2.17 -6.73
C MET A 100 -2.54 -1.67 -5.64
N PRO A 101 -1.28 -1.40 -6.01
CA PRO A 101 -0.32 -0.83 -5.08
C PRO A 101 -0.48 0.69 -4.95
N TYR A 102 -0.25 1.18 -3.73
CA TYR A 102 -0.30 2.59 -3.35
C TYR A 102 1.01 3.02 -2.70
N LYS A 103 1.37 4.29 -2.93
CA LYS A 103 2.36 5.01 -2.14
C LYS A 103 1.66 6.19 -1.48
N PHE A 104 1.58 6.20 -0.15
CA PHE A 104 1.06 7.33 0.62
C PHE A 104 2.21 8.20 1.12
N THR A 105 1.98 9.51 1.11
CA THR A 105 2.88 10.51 1.69
C THR A 105 2.22 11.14 2.90
N PHE A 106 2.94 11.18 4.02
CA PHE A 106 2.47 11.71 5.30
C PHE A 106 3.34 12.86 5.78
N GLU A 107 2.76 13.84 6.46
CA GLU A 107 3.50 14.84 7.21
C GLU A 107 4.21 14.20 8.41
N LEU A 108 5.45 14.65 8.72
CA LEU A 108 6.24 14.09 9.83
C LEU A 108 5.64 14.36 11.20
N ASN A 109 4.96 15.50 11.38
CA ASN A 109 4.56 15.98 12.70
C ASN A 109 3.30 15.31 13.24
N ASP A 110 2.32 15.05 12.37
CA ASP A 110 1.00 14.57 12.78
C ASP A 110 0.52 13.33 12.02
N ASN A 111 1.37 12.79 11.14
CA ASN A 111 1.06 11.63 10.31
C ASN A 111 -0.18 11.81 9.41
N LYS A 112 -0.48 13.06 9.05
CA LYS A 112 -1.58 13.36 8.15
C LYS A 112 -1.21 12.98 6.72
N VAL A 113 -2.12 12.33 6.01
CA VAL A 113 -1.95 12.04 4.58
C VAL A 113 -1.98 13.34 3.78
N VAL A 114 -0.89 13.61 3.05
CA VAL A 114 -0.76 14.76 2.13
C VAL A 114 -1.26 14.39 0.75
N LYS A 115 -0.88 13.22 0.27
CA LYS A 115 -1.28 12.65 -1.02
C LYS A 115 -1.08 11.15 -1.05
N TYR A 116 -1.65 10.54 -2.07
CA TYR A 116 -1.27 9.19 -2.50
C TYR A 116 -0.96 9.17 -3.99
N GLU A 117 -0.25 8.14 -4.40
CA GLU A 117 0.13 7.89 -5.79
C GLU A 117 -0.19 6.43 -6.10
N ILE A 118 -0.67 6.17 -7.31
CA ILE A 118 -0.91 4.84 -7.87
C ILE A 118 -0.13 4.70 -9.17
N PRO A 119 0.27 3.50 -9.58
CA PRO A 119 0.95 3.29 -10.85
C PRO A 119 0.06 3.69 -12.02
N LYS A 120 0.70 4.05 -13.12
CA LYS A 120 0.03 4.27 -14.39
C LYS A 120 -0.39 2.93 -15.00
N ASP A 121 -1.44 2.94 -15.78
CA ASP A 121 -1.94 1.74 -16.47
C ASP A 121 -1.13 1.35 -17.70
N GLY A 122 -1.32 0.10 -18.13
CA GLY A 122 -0.84 -0.42 -19.40
C GLY A 122 0.69 -0.48 -19.49
N ASN A 123 1.25 0.03 -20.59
CA ASN A 123 2.69 -0.07 -20.87
C ASN A 123 3.57 0.76 -19.91
N GLU A 124 2.99 1.72 -19.20
CA GLU A 124 3.71 2.56 -18.24
C GLU A 124 3.69 1.98 -16.81
N TYR A 125 2.98 0.88 -16.57
CA TYR A 125 2.84 0.29 -15.23
C TYR A 125 4.20 0.00 -14.59
N ALA A 126 5.03 -0.81 -15.24
CA ALA A 126 6.32 -1.22 -14.70
C ALA A 126 7.29 -0.04 -14.49
N SER A 127 7.31 0.94 -15.41
CA SER A 127 8.15 2.12 -15.25
C SER A 127 7.67 3.02 -14.11
N SER A 128 6.36 3.17 -13.92
CA SER A 128 5.82 3.97 -12.83
C SER A 128 6.03 3.30 -11.46
N ILE A 129 5.94 1.98 -11.36
CA ILE A 129 6.35 1.26 -10.15
C ILE A 129 7.80 1.59 -9.78
N LYS A 130 8.70 1.52 -10.75
CA LYS A 130 10.11 1.81 -10.57
C LYS A 130 10.39 3.25 -10.13
N GLU A 131 9.59 4.21 -10.58
CA GLU A 131 9.69 5.61 -10.17
C GLU A 131 9.12 5.87 -8.76
N MET A 132 8.13 5.08 -8.36
CA MET A 132 7.38 5.30 -7.12
C MET A 132 7.97 4.58 -5.91
N TYR A 133 8.60 3.43 -6.12
CA TYR A 133 9.02 2.52 -5.04
C TYR A 133 10.52 2.40 -4.93
N PRO A 134 11.06 2.25 -3.70
CA PRO A 134 12.46 1.85 -3.48
C PRO A 134 12.79 0.53 -4.16
N ASP A 135 14.05 0.36 -4.58
CA ASP A 135 14.52 -0.80 -5.35
C ASP A 135 14.16 -2.17 -4.71
N ASP A 136 14.19 -2.25 -3.38
CA ASP A 136 13.90 -3.48 -2.63
C ASP A 136 12.39 -3.73 -2.44
N ILE A 137 11.55 -2.69 -2.55
CA ILE A 137 10.09 -2.79 -2.56
C ILE A 137 9.57 -3.02 -3.98
N GLU A 138 10.17 -2.39 -4.99
CA GLU A 138 9.79 -2.51 -6.41
C GLU A 138 9.56 -3.98 -6.81
N ASN A 139 10.56 -4.83 -6.54
CA ASN A 139 10.48 -6.25 -6.89
C ASN A 139 9.36 -7.00 -6.17
N LYS A 140 9.04 -6.62 -4.93
CA LYS A 140 7.92 -7.20 -4.19
C LYS A 140 6.59 -6.82 -4.83
N VAL A 141 6.44 -5.54 -5.19
CA VAL A 141 5.21 -5.00 -5.80
C VAL A 141 4.95 -5.61 -7.18
N ILE A 142 5.97 -5.66 -8.07
CA ILE A 142 5.83 -6.21 -9.42
C ILE A 142 5.42 -7.68 -9.42
N ASN A 143 5.92 -8.46 -8.46
CA ASN A 143 5.65 -9.90 -8.35
C ASN A 143 4.51 -10.23 -7.39
N TYR A 144 3.88 -9.21 -6.81
CA TYR A 144 2.83 -9.41 -5.84
C TYR A 144 1.56 -9.95 -6.50
N GLN A 145 0.94 -10.90 -5.82
CA GLN A 145 -0.36 -11.45 -6.20
C GLN A 145 -1.27 -11.38 -4.98
N TRP A 146 -2.27 -10.52 -5.09
CA TRP A 146 -3.29 -10.43 -4.06
C TRP A 146 -4.00 -11.78 -3.86
N LYS A 147 -4.21 -12.13 -2.60
CA LYS A 147 -5.00 -13.31 -2.21
C LYS A 147 -6.20 -12.83 -1.42
N ASP A 148 -7.38 -13.14 -1.89
CA ASP A 148 -8.61 -12.90 -1.13
C ASP A 148 -8.70 -13.93 0.01
N ASP A 149 -8.17 -13.58 1.18
CA ASP A 149 -8.10 -14.48 2.34
C ASP A 149 -9.32 -14.33 3.27
N GLY A 150 -10.32 -13.56 2.92
CA GLY A 150 -11.49 -13.47 3.79
C GLY A 150 -12.47 -12.32 3.57
N LEU A 151 -12.22 -11.42 2.64
CA LEU A 151 -13.06 -10.25 2.38
C LEU A 151 -14.53 -10.65 2.15
N ILE A 152 -14.77 -11.66 1.33
CA ILE A 152 -16.13 -12.17 1.05
C ILE A 152 -16.82 -12.72 2.30
N LYS A 153 -16.07 -13.37 3.19
CA LYS A 153 -16.60 -13.84 4.47
C LYS A 153 -17.01 -12.67 5.36
N GLU A 154 -16.20 -11.63 5.38
CA GLU A 154 -16.50 -10.41 6.12
C GLU A 154 -17.73 -9.72 5.60
N VAL A 155 -17.86 -9.57 4.27
CA VAL A 155 -19.07 -9.04 3.60
C VAL A 155 -20.30 -9.83 4.02
N LYS A 156 -20.28 -11.15 3.93
CA LYS A 156 -21.41 -12.00 4.31
C LYS A 156 -21.75 -11.92 5.80
N ASN A 157 -20.76 -11.70 6.66
CA ASN A 157 -20.97 -11.49 8.09
C ASN A 157 -21.61 -10.13 8.37
N TYR A 158 -21.16 -9.08 7.72
CA TYR A 158 -21.72 -7.73 7.86
C TYR A 158 -23.20 -7.68 7.48
N TYR A 159 -23.58 -8.30 6.36
CA TYR A 159 -24.97 -8.40 5.91
C TYR A 159 -25.69 -9.64 6.48
N SER A 160 -25.34 -10.06 7.70
CA SER A 160 -25.86 -11.31 8.30
C SER A 160 -27.35 -11.32 8.57
N ASP A 161 -28.00 -10.16 8.63
CA ASP A 161 -29.45 -9.99 8.77
C ASP A 161 -30.24 -10.30 7.48
N LEU A 162 -29.60 -10.26 6.32
CA LEU A 162 -30.25 -10.63 5.07
C LEU A 162 -30.47 -12.15 4.98
N LYS A 163 -31.62 -12.57 4.44
CA LYS A 163 -31.91 -13.99 4.19
C LYS A 163 -31.06 -14.56 3.05
N ASP A 164 -30.90 -13.78 1.99
CA ASP A 164 -30.06 -14.15 0.86
C ASP A 164 -28.64 -13.65 1.09
N LYS A 165 -27.70 -14.59 1.21
CA LYS A 165 -26.27 -14.33 1.41
C LYS A 165 -25.46 -14.38 0.12
N ASN A 166 -26.13 -14.53 -1.02
CA ASN A 166 -25.44 -14.46 -2.30
C ASN A 166 -25.09 -13.02 -2.63
N ILE A 167 -23.98 -12.86 -3.32
CA ILE A 167 -23.54 -11.57 -3.84
C ILE A 167 -23.92 -11.53 -5.32
N TYR A 168 -24.40 -10.38 -5.76
CA TYR A 168 -24.88 -10.17 -7.10
C TYR A 168 -24.14 -9.00 -7.74
N TYR A 169 -23.98 -9.07 -9.05
CA TYR A 169 -23.69 -7.93 -9.89
C TYR A 169 -24.98 -7.45 -10.52
N TYR A 170 -25.25 -6.15 -10.44
CA TYR A 170 -26.46 -5.56 -11.03
C TYR A 170 -26.15 -5.00 -12.42
N THR A 171 -26.83 -5.54 -13.43
CA THR A 171 -26.89 -4.95 -14.75
C THR A 171 -28.12 -4.05 -14.84
N ARG A 172 -28.30 -3.33 -15.94
CA ARG A 172 -29.47 -2.46 -16.13
C ARG A 172 -30.81 -3.22 -16.05
N ASP A 173 -30.79 -4.52 -16.27
CA ASP A 173 -32.02 -5.32 -16.48
C ASP A 173 -32.12 -6.52 -15.52
N GLU A 174 -30.99 -6.99 -14.91
CA GLU A 174 -31.02 -8.21 -14.09
C GLU A 174 -29.89 -8.26 -13.01
N TYR A 175 -30.13 -9.13 -12.02
CA TYR A 175 -29.16 -9.49 -11.00
C TYR A 175 -28.44 -10.77 -11.43
N ILE A 176 -27.14 -10.67 -11.65
CA ILE A 176 -26.29 -11.82 -11.96
C ILE A 176 -25.58 -12.24 -10.68
N LYS A 177 -25.83 -13.49 -10.24
CA LYS A 177 -25.16 -14.05 -9.05
C LYS A 177 -23.66 -14.23 -9.32
N LEU A 178 -22.85 -13.74 -8.40
CA LEU A 178 -21.41 -13.97 -8.41
C LEU A 178 -21.08 -15.24 -7.64
N ASP A 179 -20.36 -16.16 -8.27
CA ASP A 179 -19.81 -17.36 -7.62
C ASP A 179 -18.49 -16.96 -6.94
N LYS A 180 -18.59 -16.34 -5.75
CA LYS A 180 -17.47 -15.93 -4.91
C LYS A 180 -17.46 -16.71 -3.58
#